data_cc2aa2eabf3a59d9717f21c6b15312b7
#
_entry.id   cc2aa2eabf3a59d9717f21c6b15312b7
#
_cell.length_a   1.000
_cell.length_b   1.000
_cell.length_c   1.000
_cell.angle_alpha   90.00
_cell.angle_beta   90.00
_cell.angle_gamma   90.00
#
_symmetry.space_group_name_H-M   'P 1'
#
loop_
_entity.id
_entity.type
_entity.pdbx_description
1 polymer ?
#
loop_
_entity_poly.entity_id
_entity_poly.type
_entity_poly.pdbx_seq_one_letter_code
_entity_poly.pdbx_strand_id
1 'polypeptide(L)'
;RDNNITTGKVYANVIDKERRGDYLGKTVQVVPHITNEIQEWIERVAHIPADDSSETPDACVIELGGTVGDIESAPFIEALRQFQFRAGKGNVCFVHVSLVPVMGPVGEQKTKPTQHTVKELRGLGIIPDILVCRSEKPLDSETKSKLAAFCHVDEDAVVSAHDVSNLYQIPISLFEQSVLRKVSVHLGFQVPTKLPILDEWREMADKVDTLEEEVRIAMVGKYTGLSDS
;
A
#
# COMPACT_ATOMS: atom_id res chain seq x y z
N ARG A 1 1.08 -13.81 14.39
CA ARG A 1 0.20 -12.64 14.29
C ARG A 1 -0.62 -12.79 13.02
N ASP A 2 -1.93 -12.64 13.10
CA ASP A 2 -2.85 -12.93 11.99
C ASP A 2 -2.76 -11.91 10.86
N ASN A 3 -2.38 -10.68 11.16
CA ASN A 3 -2.24 -9.58 10.21
C ASN A 3 -0.92 -9.58 9.41
N ASN A 4 -0.13 -10.64 9.46
CA ASN A 4 1.09 -10.79 8.68
C ASN A 4 1.03 -12.09 7.87
N ILE A 5 0.63 -11.97 6.61
CA ILE A 5 0.54 -13.07 5.63
C ILE A 5 1.89 -13.20 4.94
N THR A 6 2.50 -14.38 5.05
CA THR A 6 3.77 -14.69 4.35
C THR A 6 3.59 -15.88 3.43
N THR A 7 4.39 -15.94 2.37
CA THR A 7 4.41 -17.09 1.44
C THR A 7 4.48 -18.42 2.17
N GLY A 8 5.39 -18.55 3.14
CA GLY A 8 5.55 -19.78 3.92
C GLY A 8 4.30 -20.18 4.69
N LYS A 9 3.58 -19.24 5.31
CA LYS A 9 2.33 -19.51 6.02
C LYS A 9 1.22 -19.96 5.07
N VAL A 10 1.07 -19.29 3.94
CA VAL A 10 0.05 -19.62 2.92
C VAL A 10 0.28 -21.02 2.39
N TYR A 11 1.51 -21.34 1.99
CA TYR A 11 1.84 -22.66 1.47
C TYR A 11 1.68 -23.75 2.54
N ALA A 12 2.09 -23.51 3.78
CA ALA A 12 1.89 -24.45 4.87
C ALA A 12 0.41 -24.79 5.06
N ASN A 13 -0.46 -23.77 5.11
CA ASN A 13 -1.91 -23.96 5.25
C ASN A 13 -2.49 -24.80 4.10
N VAL A 14 -2.10 -24.51 2.87
CA VAL A 14 -2.59 -25.24 1.69
C VAL A 14 -2.09 -26.70 1.69
N ILE A 15 -0.83 -26.94 2.04
CA ILE A 15 -0.26 -28.29 2.18
C ILE A 15 -0.97 -29.07 3.28
N ASP A 16 -1.26 -28.46 4.42
CA ASP A 16 -1.99 -29.10 5.50
C ASP A 16 -3.44 -29.44 5.12
N LYS A 17 -4.12 -28.54 4.39
CA LYS A 17 -5.45 -28.80 3.81
C LYS A 17 -5.39 -30.00 2.82
N GLU A 18 -4.38 -30.03 1.95
CA GLU A 18 -4.19 -31.14 1.01
C GLU A 18 -4.00 -32.49 1.73
N ARG A 19 -3.12 -32.51 2.74
CA ARG A 19 -2.83 -33.72 3.52
C ARG A 19 -4.04 -34.23 4.31
N ARG A 20 -4.93 -33.37 4.75
CA ARG A 20 -6.19 -33.75 5.39
C ARG A 20 -7.26 -34.24 4.41
N GLY A 21 -7.04 -34.05 3.11
CA GLY A 21 -8.00 -34.43 2.07
C GLY A 21 -9.07 -33.34 1.78
N ASP A 22 -8.88 -32.12 2.24
CA ASP A 22 -9.87 -31.05 2.09
C ASP A 22 -10.18 -30.74 0.60
N TYR A 23 -9.25 -31.06 -0.30
CA TYR A 23 -9.41 -30.86 -1.75
C TYR A 23 -9.96 -32.06 -2.50
N LEU A 24 -10.38 -33.11 -1.80
CA LEU A 24 -11.06 -34.29 -2.37
C LEU A 24 -10.29 -34.95 -3.54
N GLY A 25 -8.97 -35.05 -3.45
CA GLY A 25 -8.11 -35.64 -4.48
C GLY A 25 -7.87 -34.81 -5.73
N LYS A 26 -8.32 -33.53 -5.73
CA LYS A 26 -7.99 -32.58 -6.81
C LYS A 26 -6.51 -32.20 -6.76
N THR A 27 -5.93 -31.99 -7.94
CA THR A 27 -4.57 -31.45 -8.03
C THR A 27 -4.52 -30.05 -7.45
N VAL A 28 -3.69 -29.85 -6.43
CA VAL A 28 -3.48 -28.54 -5.81
C VAL A 28 -2.56 -27.68 -6.68
N GLN A 29 -2.96 -26.44 -6.93
CA GLN A 29 -2.28 -25.52 -7.84
C GLN A 29 -2.21 -24.12 -7.18
N VAL A 30 -1.33 -23.25 -7.71
CA VAL A 30 -1.26 -21.86 -7.25
C VAL A 30 -2.62 -21.18 -7.43
N VAL A 31 -3.20 -21.31 -8.61
CA VAL A 31 -4.57 -20.89 -8.90
C VAL A 31 -5.42 -22.17 -9.04
N PRO A 32 -6.49 -22.33 -8.24
CA PRO A 32 -7.06 -21.39 -7.30
C PRO A 32 -6.62 -21.55 -5.83
N HIS A 33 -5.85 -22.57 -5.45
CA HIS A 33 -5.74 -22.97 -4.04
C HIS A 33 -4.92 -21.98 -3.21
N ILE A 34 -3.74 -21.55 -3.70
CA ILE A 34 -2.92 -20.53 -3.02
C ILE A 34 -3.61 -19.17 -3.07
N THR A 35 -4.17 -18.80 -4.22
CA THR A 35 -4.85 -17.50 -4.35
C THR A 35 -6.11 -17.41 -3.50
N ASN A 36 -6.86 -18.51 -3.37
CA ASN A 36 -8.02 -18.55 -2.48
C ASN A 36 -7.61 -18.43 -1.00
N GLU A 37 -6.55 -19.15 -0.59
CA GLU A 37 -6.04 -19.05 0.78
C GLU A 37 -5.66 -17.60 1.16
N ILE A 38 -5.01 -16.89 0.23
CA ILE A 38 -4.66 -15.47 0.44
C ILE A 38 -5.94 -14.62 0.58
N GLN A 39 -6.91 -14.77 -0.32
CA GLN A 39 -8.15 -14.02 -0.29
C GLN A 39 -8.97 -14.29 0.98
N GLU A 40 -9.11 -15.56 1.36
CA GLU A 40 -9.82 -15.96 2.59
C GLU A 40 -9.13 -15.41 3.84
N TRP A 41 -7.80 -15.36 3.83
CA TRP A 41 -7.05 -14.76 4.93
C TRP A 41 -7.29 -13.26 5.04
N ILE A 42 -7.25 -12.53 3.92
CA ILE A 42 -7.56 -11.11 3.85
C ILE A 42 -8.97 -10.84 4.41
N GLU A 43 -9.98 -11.56 3.92
CA GLU A 43 -11.37 -11.40 4.38
C GLU A 43 -11.51 -11.65 5.88
N ARG A 44 -10.90 -12.73 6.36
CA ARG A 44 -10.94 -13.07 7.79
C ARG A 44 -10.33 -11.97 8.65
N VAL A 45 -9.16 -11.46 8.27
CA VAL A 45 -8.46 -10.43 9.04
C VAL A 45 -9.17 -9.09 8.97
N ALA A 46 -9.78 -8.75 7.83
CA ALA A 46 -10.53 -7.50 7.66
C ALA A 46 -11.70 -7.35 8.65
N HIS A 47 -12.22 -8.45 9.19
CA HIS A 47 -13.32 -8.43 10.16
C HIS A 47 -12.85 -8.46 11.62
N ILE A 48 -11.54 -8.55 11.87
CA ILE A 48 -10.99 -8.58 13.22
C ILE A 48 -10.81 -7.15 13.73
N PRO A 49 -11.40 -6.76 14.86
CA PRO A 49 -11.17 -5.44 15.45
C PRO A 49 -9.68 -5.16 15.64
N ALA A 50 -9.25 -3.95 15.31
CA ALA A 50 -7.86 -3.53 15.43
C ALA A 50 -7.51 -3.00 16.82
N ASP A 51 -8.52 -2.72 17.61
CA ASP A 51 -8.46 -2.21 18.98
C ASP A 51 -9.22 -3.12 19.97
N ASP A 52 -9.37 -2.66 21.20
CA ASP A 52 -10.12 -3.38 22.24
C ASP A 52 -11.66 -3.29 22.08
N SER A 53 -12.15 -2.66 20.99
CA SER A 53 -13.57 -2.64 20.66
C SER A 53 -14.03 -3.99 20.12
N SER A 54 -15.33 -4.23 20.13
CA SER A 54 -15.95 -5.38 19.48
C SER A 54 -16.51 -5.03 18.08
N GLU A 55 -16.23 -3.82 17.59
CA GLU A 55 -16.75 -3.33 16.33
C GLU A 55 -15.91 -3.82 15.16
N THR A 56 -16.57 -4.26 14.10
CA THR A 56 -15.89 -4.62 12.85
C THR A 56 -15.33 -3.35 12.20
N PRO A 57 -14.06 -3.36 11.75
CA PRO A 57 -13.48 -2.23 11.03
C PRO A 57 -14.25 -1.87 9.76
N ASP A 58 -14.41 -0.57 9.49
CA ASP A 58 -15.03 -0.08 8.26
C ASP A 58 -14.15 -0.29 7.03
N ALA A 59 -12.84 -0.30 7.22
CA ALA A 59 -11.85 -0.50 6.17
C ALA A 59 -10.65 -1.30 6.67
N CYS A 60 -10.06 -2.09 5.78
CA CYS A 60 -8.80 -2.79 6.00
C CYS A 60 -7.74 -2.26 5.04
N VAL A 61 -6.62 -1.80 5.58
CA VAL A 61 -5.47 -1.38 4.76
C VAL A 61 -4.54 -2.58 4.60
N ILE A 62 -4.30 -2.96 3.34
CA ILE A 62 -3.47 -4.10 2.97
C ILE A 62 -2.23 -3.58 2.27
N GLU A 63 -1.06 -3.88 2.83
CA GLU A 63 0.22 -3.60 2.19
C GLU A 63 0.73 -4.88 1.53
N LEU A 64 1.03 -4.79 0.24
CA LEU A 64 1.70 -5.83 -0.52
C LEU A 64 3.15 -5.40 -0.79
N GLY A 65 4.07 -6.02 -0.08
CA GLY A 65 5.50 -5.78 -0.25
C GLY A 65 6.07 -6.40 -1.53
N GLY A 66 7.22 -5.90 -1.92
CA GLY A 66 7.95 -6.36 -3.09
C GLY A 66 7.64 -5.58 -4.38
N THR A 67 8.52 -5.76 -5.35
CA THR A 67 8.41 -5.08 -6.65
C THR A 67 7.35 -5.76 -7.51
N VAL A 68 6.54 -4.96 -8.20
CA VAL A 68 5.59 -5.46 -9.20
C VAL A 68 6.36 -6.13 -10.33
N GLY A 69 5.99 -7.36 -10.66
CA GLY A 69 6.66 -8.18 -11.68
C GLY A 69 7.66 -9.21 -11.12
N ASP A 70 8.00 -9.12 -9.84
CA ASP A 70 8.83 -10.13 -9.19
C ASP A 70 8.04 -11.43 -8.98
N ILE A 71 8.72 -12.56 -9.14
CA ILE A 71 8.11 -13.88 -9.04
C ILE A 71 7.54 -14.16 -7.64
N GLU A 72 8.15 -13.61 -6.61
CA GLU A 72 7.75 -13.76 -5.20
C GLU A 72 6.40 -13.10 -4.91
N SER A 73 6.09 -11.99 -5.57
CA SER A 73 4.84 -11.25 -5.38
C SER A 73 3.71 -11.75 -6.30
N ALA A 74 4.01 -12.52 -7.34
CA ALA A 74 3.05 -12.92 -8.36
C ALA A 74 1.79 -13.62 -7.81
N PRO A 75 1.85 -14.59 -6.87
CA PRO A 75 0.66 -15.21 -6.30
C PRO A 75 -0.24 -14.24 -5.53
N PHE A 76 0.36 -13.25 -4.86
CA PHE A 76 -0.36 -12.23 -4.11
C PHE A 76 -1.06 -11.23 -5.04
N ILE A 77 -0.37 -10.77 -6.09
CA ILE A 77 -0.96 -9.88 -7.09
C ILE A 77 -2.12 -10.58 -7.81
N GLU A 78 -1.94 -11.85 -8.17
CA GLU A 78 -3.02 -12.65 -8.77
C GLU A 78 -4.20 -12.83 -7.81
N ALA A 79 -3.95 -13.06 -6.52
CA ALA A 79 -4.99 -13.12 -5.51
C ALA A 79 -5.75 -11.79 -5.39
N LEU A 80 -5.06 -10.64 -5.38
CA LEU A 80 -5.69 -9.33 -5.35
C LEU A 80 -6.48 -9.02 -6.63
N ARG A 81 -5.97 -9.45 -7.80
CA ARG A 81 -6.70 -9.34 -9.07
C ARG A 81 -8.02 -10.10 -9.02
N GLN A 82 -8.03 -11.29 -8.44
CA GLN A 82 -9.27 -12.07 -8.24
C GLN A 82 -10.15 -11.43 -7.17
N PHE A 83 -9.54 -10.94 -6.08
CA PHE A 83 -10.24 -10.37 -4.95
C PHE A 83 -11.08 -9.14 -5.31
N GLN A 84 -10.61 -8.28 -6.22
CA GLN A 84 -11.40 -7.13 -6.68
C GLN A 84 -12.77 -7.52 -7.27
N PHE A 85 -12.82 -8.68 -7.97
CA PHE A 85 -14.08 -9.21 -8.50
C PHE A 85 -14.95 -9.82 -7.41
N ARG A 86 -14.33 -10.52 -6.47
CA ARG A 86 -15.01 -11.14 -5.33
C ARG A 86 -15.60 -10.11 -4.37
N ALA A 87 -14.85 -9.09 -4.04
CA ALA A 87 -15.29 -8.00 -3.18
C ALA A 87 -16.33 -7.10 -3.85
N GLY A 88 -16.32 -7.02 -5.17
CA GLY A 88 -17.22 -6.19 -5.95
C GLY A 88 -16.74 -4.75 -6.13
N LYS A 89 -17.31 -4.08 -7.12
CA LYS A 89 -16.95 -2.72 -7.50
C LYS A 89 -17.19 -1.74 -6.34
N GLY A 90 -16.21 -0.89 -6.07
CA GLY A 90 -16.26 0.13 -5.02
C GLY A 90 -15.89 -0.37 -3.62
N ASN A 91 -15.53 -1.65 -3.47
CA ASN A 91 -15.09 -2.21 -2.19
C ASN A 91 -13.57 -2.45 -2.11
N VAL A 92 -12.83 -2.15 -3.16
CA VAL A 92 -11.35 -2.22 -3.20
C VAL A 92 -10.82 -0.98 -3.87
N CYS A 93 -9.84 -0.32 -3.26
CA CYS A 93 -9.13 0.84 -3.80
C CYS A 93 -7.65 0.49 -3.92
N PHE A 94 -7.11 0.53 -5.13
CA PHE A 94 -5.69 0.23 -5.38
C PHE A 94 -4.85 1.51 -5.35
N VAL A 95 -3.96 1.57 -4.38
CA VAL A 95 -2.96 2.64 -4.24
C VAL A 95 -1.60 2.08 -4.65
N HIS A 96 -1.05 2.57 -5.75
CA HIS A 96 0.26 2.14 -6.22
C HIS A 96 1.34 3.13 -5.78
N VAL A 97 2.31 2.63 -5.03
CA VAL A 97 3.47 3.43 -4.60
C VAL A 97 4.62 3.19 -5.58
N SER A 98 5.21 4.26 -6.10
CA SER A 98 6.29 4.18 -7.08
C SER A 98 7.33 5.28 -6.85
N LEU A 99 8.52 5.09 -7.39
CA LEU A 99 9.63 6.04 -7.31
C LEU A 99 9.66 6.94 -8.54
N VAL A 100 9.76 8.25 -8.31
CA VAL A 100 10.08 9.28 -9.32
C VAL A 100 11.43 9.88 -8.96
N PRO A 101 12.54 9.32 -9.47
CA PRO A 101 13.86 9.81 -9.16
C PRO A 101 14.10 11.19 -9.75
N VAL A 102 14.85 12.00 -9.02
CA VAL A 102 15.36 13.30 -9.46
C VAL A 102 16.79 13.11 -9.96
N MET A 103 17.06 13.46 -11.20
CA MET A 103 18.35 13.17 -11.82
C MET A 103 18.98 14.40 -12.49
N GLY A 104 20.32 14.38 -12.51
CA GLY A 104 21.13 15.39 -13.16
C GLY A 104 21.22 16.72 -12.42
N PRO A 105 22.09 17.63 -12.86
CA PRO A 105 22.33 18.91 -12.19
C PRO A 105 21.13 19.86 -12.25
N VAL A 106 20.18 19.64 -13.18
CA VAL A 106 18.97 20.45 -13.32
C VAL A 106 17.79 19.93 -12.49
N GLY A 107 17.94 18.77 -11.83
CA GLY A 107 16.90 18.20 -10.96
C GLY A 107 15.68 17.69 -11.71
N GLU A 108 15.86 17.10 -12.91
CA GLU A 108 14.75 16.58 -13.70
C GLU A 108 14.09 15.35 -13.06
N GLN A 109 12.76 15.38 -12.93
CA GLN A 109 11.96 14.28 -12.43
C GLN A 109 11.73 13.22 -13.52
N LYS A 110 12.17 11.99 -13.27
CA LYS A 110 12.09 10.90 -14.26
C LYS A 110 10.85 10.04 -14.03
N THR A 111 9.91 10.11 -14.96
CA THR A 111 8.62 9.40 -14.89
C THR A 111 8.68 7.96 -15.41
N LYS A 112 9.72 7.56 -16.12
CA LYS A 112 9.81 6.23 -16.76
C LYS A 112 9.74 5.05 -15.80
N PRO A 113 10.39 5.06 -14.61
CA PRO A 113 10.26 3.97 -13.66
C PRO A 113 8.80 3.74 -13.24
N THR A 114 8.08 4.81 -12.89
CA THR A 114 6.65 4.75 -12.53
C THR A 114 5.78 4.26 -13.68
N GLN A 115 6.00 4.78 -14.89
CA GLN A 115 5.27 4.32 -16.08
C GLN A 115 5.46 2.82 -16.31
N HIS A 116 6.70 2.32 -16.10
CA HIS A 116 7.01 0.91 -16.26
C HIS A 116 6.28 0.03 -15.24
N THR A 117 6.38 0.37 -13.96
CA THR A 117 5.72 -0.42 -12.90
C THR A 117 4.19 -0.44 -13.05
N VAL A 118 3.57 0.68 -13.42
CA VAL A 118 2.12 0.75 -13.67
C VAL A 118 1.76 -0.06 -14.93
N LYS A 119 2.58 -0.05 -15.98
CA LYS A 119 2.37 -0.88 -17.17
C LYS A 119 2.39 -2.37 -16.81
N GLU A 120 3.36 -2.81 -15.99
CA GLU A 120 3.44 -4.19 -15.52
C GLU A 120 2.21 -4.56 -14.68
N LEU A 121 1.82 -3.71 -13.72
CA LEU A 121 0.65 -3.93 -12.87
C LEU A 121 -0.64 -4.09 -13.71
N ARG A 122 -0.80 -3.23 -14.73
CA ARG A 122 -1.93 -3.31 -15.67
C ARG A 122 -1.88 -4.60 -16.51
N GLY A 123 -0.68 -5.03 -16.91
CA GLY A 123 -0.48 -6.31 -17.59
C GLY A 123 -0.95 -7.51 -16.73
N LEU A 124 -0.86 -7.37 -15.42
CA LEU A 124 -1.38 -8.35 -14.44
C LEU A 124 -2.88 -8.16 -14.13
N GLY A 125 -3.55 -7.18 -14.75
CA GLY A 125 -4.99 -6.97 -14.64
C GLY A 125 -5.43 -6.09 -13.47
N ILE A 126 -4.53 -5.33 -12.86
CA ILE A 126 -4.84 -4.34 -11.82
C ILE A 126 -4.57 -2.93 -12.37
N ILE A 127 -5.53 -2.04 -12.19
CA ILE A 127 -5.39 -0.62 -12.53
C ILE A 127 -5.39 0.16 -11.20
N PRO A 128 -4.36 0.97 -10.93
CA PRO A 128 -4.35 1.79 -9.72
C PRO A 128 -5.41 2.88 -9.79
N ASP A 129 -6.07 3.13 -8.66
CA ASP A 129 -7.00 4.25 -8.47
C ASP A 129 -6.27 5.51 -8.04
N ILE A 130 -5.18 5.34 -7.29
CA ILE A 130 -4.32 6.41 -6.81
C ILE A 130 -2.86 6.02 -7.05
N LEU A 131 -2.08 6.98 -7.51
CA LEU A 131 -0.64 6.84 -7.74
C LEU A 131 0.12 7.71 -6.74
N VAL A 132 0.81 7.09 -5.79
CA VAL A 132 1.65 7.78 -4.80
C VAL A 132 3.11 7.71 -5.26
N CYS A 133 3.67 8.87 -5.57
CA CYS A 133 5.00 9.00 -6.13
C CYS A 133 6.02 9.44 -5.07
N ARG A 134 6.89 8.53 -4.66
CA ARG A 134 8.05 8.86 -3.83
C ARG A 134 9.05 9.65 -4.66
N SER A 135 9.51 10.78 -4.14
CA SER A 135 10.45 11.67 -4.80
C SER A 135 11.23 12.47 -3.77
N GLU A 136 12.42 12.92 -4.11
CA GLU A 136 13.21 13.84 -3.27
C GLU A 136 12.51 15.20 -3.10
N LYS A 137 11.81 15.67 -4.15
CA LYS A 137 11.13 16.97 -4.18
C LYS A 137 9.67 16.81 -4.58
N PRO A 138 8.81 17.78 -4.26
CA PRO A 138 7.43 17.79 -4.75
C PRO A 138 7.39 17.62 -6.27
N LEU A 139 6.43 16.83 -6.76
CA LEU A 139 6.21 16.70 -8.20
C LEU A 139 5.72 18.03 -8.78
N ASP A 140 6.34 18.44 -9.88
CA ASP A 140 5.83 19.56 -10.67
C ASP A 140 4.56 19.18 -11.44
N SER A 141 3.83 20.19 -11.93
CA SER A 141 2.56 19.99 -12.64
C SER A 141 2.73 19.22 -13.95
N GLU A 142 3.82 19.46 -14.68
CA GLU A 142 4.10 18.77 -15.93
C GLU A 142 4.35 17.27 -15.69
N THR A 143 5.12 16.94 -14.65
CA THR A 143 5.36 15.56 -14.21
C THR A 143 4.06 14.88 -13.80
N LYS A 144 3.18 15.54 -13.03
CA LYS A 144 1.87 15.00 -12.64
C LYS A 144 0.99 14.72 -13.86
N SER A 145 0.82 15.71 -14.74
CA SER A 145 0.04 15.55 -15.98
C SER A 145 0.56 14.43 -16.87
N LYS A 146 1.89 14.31 -16.99
CA LYS A 146 2.53 13.23 -17.73
C LYS A 146 2.28 11.85 -17.13
N LEU A 147 2.40 11.72 -15.81
CA LEU A 147 2.11 10.47 -15.12
C LEU A 147 0.63 10.11 -15.22
N ALA A 148 -0.27 11.06 -15.03
CA ALA A 148 -1.71 10.85 -15.18
C ALA A 148 -2.06 10.28 -16.58
N ALA A 149 -1.54 10.91 -17.62
CA ALA A 149 -1.78 10.48 -18.99
C ALA A 149 -1.24 9.06 -19.29
N PHE A 150 -0.01 8.75 -18.86
CA PHE A 150 0.61 7.44 -19.14
C PHE A 150 0.10 6.32 -18.24
N CYS A 151 -0.26 6.63 -17.01
CA CYS A 151 -0.74 5.65 -16.03
C CYS A 151 -2.27 5.47 -16.08
N HIS A 152 -2.99 6.33 -16.81
CA HIS A 152 -4.45 6.35 -16.93
C HIS A 152 -5.12 6.50 -15.56
N VAL A 153 -4.64 7.46 -14.79
CA VAL A 153 -5.26 7.94 -13.55
C VAL A 153 -5.59 9.42 -13.70
N ASP A 154 -6.51 9.92 -12.91
CA ASP A 154 -6.79 11.35 -12.90
C ASP A 154 -5.58 12.13 -12.37
N GLU A 155 -5.34 13.34 -12.88
CA GLU A 155 -4.18 14.14 -12.49
C GLU A 155 -4.17 14.43 -10.98
N ASP A 156 -5.33 14.65 -10.39
CA ASP A 156 -5.49 14.86 -8.97
C ASP A 156 -5.33 13.55 -8.14
N ALA A 157 -5.31 12.37 -8.79
CA ALA A 157 -4.95 11.09 -8.17
C ALA A 157 -3.45 10.80 -8.22
N VAL A 158 -2.64 11.66 -8.85
CA VAL A 158 -1.18 11.60 -8.78
C VAL A 158 -0.70 12.39 -7.58
N VAL A 159 -0.30 11.67 -6.54
CA VAL A 159 0.08 12.20 -5.22
C VAL A 159 1.60 12.26 -5.09
N SER A 160 2.11 13.37 -4.63
CA SER A 160 3.54 13.56 -4.35
C SER A 160 3.85 13.17 -2.90
N ALA A 161 4.56 12.07 -2.71
CA ALA A 161 5.11 11.67 -1.42
C ALA A 161 6.61 12.00 -1.38
N HIS A 162 6.92 13.29 -1.35
CA HIS A 162 8.30 13.78 -1.33
C HIS A 162 8.91 13.75 0.07
N ASP A 163 10.23 13.95 0.12
CA ASP A 163 10.95 13.98 1.38
C ASP A 163 10.48 15.14 2.25
N VAL A 164 10.30 14.85 3.53
CA VAL A 164 9.83 15.80 4.55
C VAL A 164 10.81 15.79 5.73
N SER A 165 10.74 16.79 6.59
CA SER A 165 11.62 16.94 7.76
C SER A 165 11.52 15.77 8.74
N ASN A 166 10.32 15.26 8.93
CA ASN A 166 10.06 14.08 9.78
C ASN A 166 8.84 13.30 9.29
N LEU A 167 8.75 12.02 9.66
CA LEU A 167 7.71 11.09 9.19
C LEU A 167 6.29 11.50 9.60
N TYR A 168 6.13 12.28 10.67
CA TYR A 168 4.81 12.72 11.14
C TYR A 168 4.16 13.76 10.22
N GLN A 169 4.94 14.36 9.29
CA GLN A 169 4.42 15.24 8.25
C GLN A 169 3.68 14.47 7.13
N ILE A 170 3.95 13.18 6.95
CA ILE A 170 3.38 12.39 5.85
C ILE A 170 1.85 12.33 5.86
N PRO A 171 1.16 12.01 6.99
CA PRO A 171 -0.30 11.99 7.02
C PRO A 171 -0.91 13.36 6.66
N ILE A 172 -0.26 14.43 7.09
CA ILE A 172 -0.69 15.81 6.80
C ILE A 172 -0.58 16.09 5.31
N SER A 173 0.57 15.78 4.70
CA SER A 173 0.82 15.94 3.27
C SER A 173 -0.16 15.14 2.40
N LEU A 174 -0.46 13.89 2.79
CA LEU A 174 -1.44 13.05 2.09
C LEU A 174 -2.86 13.62 2.19
N PHE A 175 -3.22 14.15 3.35
CA PHE A 175 -4.53 14.79 3.55
C PHE A 175 -4.68 16.06 2.70
N GLU A 176 -3.67 16.93 2.70
CA GLU A 176 -3.64 18.17 1.91
C GLU A 176 -3.76 17.91 0.40
N GLN A 177 -3.24 16.77 -0.07
CA GLN A 177 -3.39 16.30 -1.44
C GLN A 177 -4.69 15.50 -1.68
N SER A 178 -5.64 15.55 -0.74
CA SER A 178 -6.98 14.95 -0.85
C SER A 178 -6.99 13.41 -0.99
N VAL A 179 -5.95 12.70 -0.55
CA VAL A 179 -5.90 11.23 -0.63
C VAL A 179 -7.07 10.60 0.14
N LEU A 180 -7.32 11.05 1.37
CA LEU A 180 -8.43 10.55 2.18
C LEU A 180 -9.78 10.77 1.46
N ARG A 181 -9.99 11.94 0.87
CA ARG A 181 -11.21 12.23 0.12
C ARG A 181 -11.39 11.26 -1.05
N LYS A 182 -10.33 10.99 -1.80
CA LYS A 182 -10.38 10.07 -2.95
C LYS A 182 -10.69 8.64 -2.54
N VAL A 183 -10.02 8.14 -1.50
CA VAL A 183 -10.28 6.81 -0.95
C VAL A 183 -11.73 6.73 -0.44
N SER A 184 -12.19 7.75 0.31
CA SER A 184 -13.57 7.79 0.83
C SER A 184 -14.60 7.75 -0.29
N VAL A 185 -14.44 8.58 -1.31
CA VAL A 185 -15.37 8.62 -2.47
C VAL A 185 -15.34 7.28 -3.22
N HIS A 186 -14.16 6.71 -3.44
CA HIS A 186 -14.02 5.44 -4.16
C HIS A 186 -14.71 4.28 -3.41
N LEU A 187 -14.55 4.23 -2.09
CA LEU A 187 -15.13 3.18 -1.23
C LEU A 187 -16.56 3.51 -0.74
N GLY A 188 -17.14 4.62 -1.17
CA GLY A 188 -18.52 5.00 -0.79
C GLY A 188 -18.64 5.51 0.66
N PHE A 189 -17.56 5.90 1.30
CA PHE A 189 -17.60 6.52 2.62
C PHE A 189 -17.98 7.99 2.56
N GLN A 190 -18.54 8.48 3.67
CA GLN A 190 -18.72 9.92 3.83
C GLN A 190 -17.36 10.60 3.99
N VAL A 191 -17.13 11.65 3.22
CA VAL A 191 -15.90 12.45 3.35
C VAL A 191 -15.98 13.30 4.60
N PRO A 192 -15.09 13.12 5.59
CA PRO A 192 -15.11 13.93 6.78
C PRO A 192 -14.73 15.38 6.46
N THR A 193 -15.50 16.32 6.96
CA THR A 193 -15.24 17.76 6.78
C THR A 193 -14.19 18.29 7.75
N LYS A 194 -13.99 17.60 8.86
CA LYS A 194 -12.97 17.90 9.88
C LYS A 194 -12.40 16.59 10.40
N LEU A 195 -11.12 16.60 10.66
CA LEU A 195 -10.38 15.50 11.28
C LEU A 195 -9.54 16.06 12.43
N PRO A 196 -10.10 16.12 13.66
CA PRO A 196 -9.39 16.65 14.83
C PRO A 196 -8.02 15.97 15.05
N ILE A 197 -7.91 14.69 14.73
CA ILE A 197 -6.66 13.94 14.83
C ILE A 197 -5.54 14.52 13.95
N LEU A 198 -5.85 15.20 12.84
CA LEU A 198 -4.83 15.85 12.02
C LEU A 198 -4.24 17.08 12.69
N ASP A 199 -5.00 17.77 13.51
CA ASP A 199 -4.49 18.90 14.26
C ASP A 199 -3.49 18.42 15.32
N GLU A 200 -3.79 17.31 16.00
CA GLU A 200 -2.87 16.64 16.94
C GLU A 200 -1.59 16.14 16.23
N TRP A 201 -1.74 15.55 15.04
CA TRP A 201 -0.61 15.11 14.22
C TRP A 201 0.26 16.30 13.78
N ARG A 202 -0.34 17.42 13.40
CA ARG A 202 0.38 18.64 13.03
C ARG A 202 1.17 19.18 14.21
N GLU A 203 0.55 19.29 15.38
CA GLU A 203 1.23 19.73 16.60
C GLU A 203 2.41 18.81 16.95
N MET A 204 2.24 17.50 16.82
CA MET A 204 3.30 16.52 17.05
C MET A 204 4.44 16.66 16.03
N ALA A 205 4.12 16.80 14.74
CA ALA A 205 5.10 16.97 13.68
C ALA A 205 5.94 18.24 13.86
N ASP A 206 5.27 19.35 14.14
CA ASP A 206 5.93 20.64 14.39
C ASP A 206 6.82 20.60 15.66
N LYS A 207 6.35 19.89 16.68
CA LYS A 207 7.13 19.68 17.91
C LYS A 207 8.40 18.88 17.65
N VAL A 208 8.32 17.83 16.85
CA VAL A 208 9.50 17.01 16.51
C VAL A 208 10.58 17.84 15.81
N ASP A 209 10.21 18.74 14.93
CA ASP A 209 11.15 19.63 14.23
C ASP A 209 11.81 20.69 15.14
N THR A 210 11.27 20.90 16.33
CA THR A 210 11.79 21.87 17.31
C THR A 210 12.54 21.25 18.49
N LEU A 211 12.66 19.90 18.54
CA LEU A 211 13.35 19.19 19.61
C LEU A 211 14.87 19.36 19.49
N GLU A 212 15.50 19.83 20.58
CA GLU A 212 16.95 19.99 20.68
C GLU A 212 17.61 18.89 21.53
N GLU A 213 16.85 18.21 22.40
CA GLU A 213 17.36 17.19 23.29
C GLU A 213 17.40 15.81 22.61
N GLU A 214 18.54 15.12 22.74
CA GLU A 214 18.74 13.77 22.22
C GLU A 214 18.57 12.72 23.31
N VAL A 215 17.87 11.64 22.97
CA VAL A 215 17.81 10.42 23.80
C VAL A 215 18.50 9.29 23.05
N ARG A 216 19.49 8.65 23.70
CA ARG A 216 20.19 7.49 23.14
C ARG A 216 19.52 6.20 23.55
N ILE A 217 19.01 5.46 22.57
CA ILE A 217 18.44 4.12 22.77
C ILE A 217 19.37 3.10 22.13
N ALA A 218 19.84 2.15 22.93
CA ALA A 218 20.63 1.03 22.42
C ALA A 218 19.71 -0.10 21.96
N MET A 219 19.74 -0.40 20.66
CA MET A 219 19.11 -1.61 20.12
C MET A 219 20.12 -2.76 20.19
N VAL A 220 19.85 -3.71 21.09
CA VAL A 220 20.71 -4.89 21.29
C VAL A 220 20.02 -6.10 20.66
N GLY A 221 20.63 -6.69 19.67
CA GLY A 221 20.07 -7.84 18.97
C GLY A 221 21.07 -8.49 18.01
N LYS A 222 20.63 -9.56 17.36
CA LYS A 222 21.39 -10.21 16.29
C LYS A 222 21.11 -9.47 14.97
N TYR A 223 22.13 -9.23 14.17
CA TYR A 223 22.03 -8.54 12.88
C TYR A 223 21.59 -7.07 12.93
N THR A 224 21.92 -6.37 14.01
CA THR A 224 21.56 -4.95 14.19
C THR A 224 22.38 -3.95 13.36
N GLY A 225 23.36 -4.41 12.60
CA GLY A 225 24.20 -3.56 11.74
C GLY A 225 23.65 -3.35 10.31
N LEU A 226 22.53 -3.98 9.97
CA LEU A 226 21.86 -3.79 8.68
C LEU A 226 20.64 -2.88 8.91
N SER A 227 20.68 -1.67 8.37
CA SER A 227 19.48 -0.86 8.23
C SER A 227 18.76 -1.33 6.96
N ASP A 228 17.58 -1.91 7.12
CA ASP A 228 16.65 -2.12 6.02
C ASP A 228 15.98 -0.79 5.69
N SER A 229 15.91 -0.46 4.42
CA SER A 229 15.38 0.81 3.90
C SER A 229 13.90 0.71 3.63
#